data_0176d1a5f9aa3a4930b405708a4a96ad
#
_entry.id   0176d1a5f9aa3a4930b405708a4a96ad
#
_cell.length_a   1.000
_cell.length_b   1.000
_cell.length_c   1.000
_cell.angle_alpha   90.00
_cell.angle_beta   90.00
_cell.angle_gamma   90.00
#
_symmetry.space_group_name_H-M   'P 1'
#
loop_
_entity.id
_entity.type
_entity.pdbx_description
1 polymer ?
#
loop_
_entity_poly.entity_id
_entity_poly.type
_entity_poly.pdbx_seq_one_letter_code
_entity_poly.pdbx_strand_id
1 'polypeptide(L)'
;MIGVINNDVTELRRAWNIKRAGFNAIRSAHHPMSRSLMKACDEVGLYVMDEAFDSWYRPKVMNPYVKRFMDSYLSDTRLMVQDAYNHPSVIMYSIGNEIPEAGGVKGVRIGKSIISTIREMDDTRLITFCPSVHWLREYVDGTPYLTVDEDEWMAQSEENRQADWKHYLGVFMGAAANIPDSEKNEPYPPTYIRMDEEATKHLYPALDVAGYNYYEDKYETLHALHPERVLLGTETRGDRIVDTMRFAKEHPYLIGDFIWTLQDHLGECNTCNERYGKLPEDDRPKNLRGKDYPWLLNHGGVVDLLGKPLPAIHRYELAWGGHGLWLAAQVPIHDGVVPTYTSYLWTDTIESWSFDGCEGKPTWIDVYTDAAEAEVFVNGSSLGRTPVVDFFAKFPAAYETGEVLAVGYDADGHELYRNTLATASSETILTAVPNKKKLIADGEDFSFIDIAVTDRQGIVKTWPERVISIQVDGAGTLAGFGSANPVNAERFDQNHHTTYQGRLQAVIRSARTAGNVRVMLSAEGLEPVTITIPVKEAAHE
;
A
#
# COMPACT_ATOMS: atom_id res chain seq x y z
N MET A 1 -1.96 -3.36 13.75
CA MET A 1 -1.08 -3.97 14.76
C MET A 1 -1.74 -5.02 15.64
N ILE A 2 -3.01 -5.20 15.54
CA ILE A 2 -3.75 -6.27 16.22
C ILE A 2 -3.96 -7.49 15.33
N GLY A 3 -3.10 -7.65 14.32
CA GLY A 3 -3.18 -8.69 13.30
C GLY A 3 -4.37 -8.47 12.35
N VAL A 4 -5.00 -9.56 11.94
CA VAL A 4 -6.16 -9.57 11.04
C VAL A 4 -7.51 -9.41 11.76
N ILE A 5 -7.51 -8.88 13.00
CA ILE A 5 -8.75 -8.65 13.73
C ILE A 5 -9.47 -7.45 13.12
N ASN A 6 -10.66 -7.70 12.58
CA ASN A 6 -11.56 -6.68 12.07
C ASN A 6 -12.65 -6.39 13.13
N ASN A 7 -12.80 -5.13 13.49
CA ASN A 7 -13.94 -4.64 14.24
C ASN A 7 -14.28 -3.20 13.83
N ASP A 8 -15.47 -2.74 14.19
CA ASP A 8 -15.98 -1.44 13.77
C ASP A 8 -15.03 -0.29 14.13
N VAL A 9 -14.40 -0.32 15.30
CA VAL A 9 -13.51 0.76 15.76
C VAL A 9 -12.22 0.84 14.96
N THR A 10 -11.60 -0.31 14.67
CA THR A 10 -10.33 -0.37 13.94
C THR A 10 -10.54 -0.05 12.46
N GLU A 11 -11.63 -0.53 11.87
CA GLU A 11 -11.95 -0.28 10.47
C GLU A 11 -12.40 1.17 10.23
N LEU A 12 -13.15 1.75 11.16
CA LEU A 12 -13.49 3.18 11.08
C LEU A 12 -12.23 4.05 11.13
N ARG A 13 -11.26 3.72 12.00
CA ARG A 13 -9.96 4.41 12.02
C ARG A 13 -9.23 4.27 10.69
N ARG A 14 -9.22 3.06 10.10
CA ARG A 14 -8.60 2.80 8.79
C ARG A 14 -9.25 3.64 7.70
N ALA A 15 -10.58 3.63 7.60
CA ALA A 15 -11.32 4.41 6.61
C ALA A 15 -11.04 5.91 6.74
N TRP A 16 -10.97 6.45 7.97
CA TRP A 16 -10.58 7.84 8.19
C TRP A 16 -9.14 8.14 7.78
N ASN A 17 -8.19 7.24 8.01
CA ASN A 17 -6.81 7.42 7.56
C ASN A 17 -6.74 7.48 6.04
N ILE A 18 -7.45 6.60 5.34
CA ILE A 18 -7.57 6.56 3.88
C ILE A 18 -8.15 7.89 3.36
N LYS A 19 -9.26 8.33 3.94
CA LYS A 19 -9.93 9.58 3.53
C LYS A 19 -9.06 10.81 3.75
N ARG A 20 -8.37 10.89 4.89
CA ARG A 20 -7.46 12.00 5.22
C ARG A 20 -6.22 12.02 4.33
N ALA A 21 -5.78 10.86 3.85
CA ALA A 21 -4.72 10.75 2.86
C ALA A 21 -5.18 11.15 1.44
N GLY A 22 -6.43 11.63 1.27
CA GLY A 22 -6.96 12.17 0.01
C GLY A 22 -7.61 11.13 -0.90
N PHE A 23 -7.57 9.84 -0.56
CA PHE A 23 -8.21 8.79 -1.37
C PHE A 23 -9.74 8.85 -1.26
N ASN A 24 -10.43 8.56 -2.35
CA ASN A 24 -11.90 8.54 -2.42
C ASN A 24 -12.49 7.15 -2.62
N ALA A 25 -11.65 6.15 -2.92
CA ALA A 25 -12.07 4.77 -3.15
C ALA A 25 -11.06 3.77 -2.61
N ILE A 26 -11.52 2.56 -2.32
CA ILE A 26 -10.70 1.39 -1.99
C ILE A 26 -11.15 0.17 -2.80
N ARG A 27 -10.18 -0.66 -3.17
CA ARG A 27 -10.36 -2.01 -3.68
C ARG A 27 -10.03 -3.00 -2.56
N SER A 28 -10.89 -3.98 -2.34
CA SER A 28 -10.66 -5.04 -1.35
C SER A 28 -9.73 -6.11 -1.90
N ALA A 29 -8.45 -5.85 -1.91
CA ALA A 29 -7.45 -6.76 -2.45
C ALA A 29 -7.11 -7.89 -1.46
N HIS A 30 -7.27 -9.19 -1.80
CA HIS A 30 -7.94 -9.72 -3.01
C HIS A 30 -9.02 -10.71 -2.57
N HIS A 31 -9.98 -10.27 -1.80
CA HIS A 31 -11.07 -11.06 -1.23
C HIS A 31 -12.21 -10.13 -0.77
N PRO A 32 -13.42 -10.63 -0.53
CA PRO A 32 -14.54 -9.83 -0.08
C PRO A 32 -14.24 -9.01 1.17
N MET A 33 -14.69 -7.77 1.17
CA MET A 33 -14.45 -6.82 2.25
C MET A 33 -15.21 -7.20 3.52
N SER A 34 -14.64 -6.95 4.69
CA SER A 34 -15.35 -7.15 5.95
C SER A 34 -16.53 -6.19 6.09
N ARG A 35 -17.62 -6.64 6.72
CA ARG A 35 -18.79 -5.78 7.01
C ARG A 35 -18.42 -4.54 7.82
N SER A 36 -17.48 -4.66 8.77
CA SER A 36 -16.99 -3.53 9.56
C SER A 36 -16.32 -2.46 8.69
N LEU A 37 -15.54 -2.87 7.68
CA LEU A 37 -14.90 -1.91 6.78
C LEU A 37 -15.89 -1.31 5.79
N MET A 38 -16.84 -2.10 5.23
CA MET A 38 -17.92 -1.55 4.40
C MET A 38 -18.74 -0.51 5.17
N LYS A 39 -19.16 -0.81 6.40
CA LYS A 39 -19.86 0.14 7.29
C LYS A 39 -19.04 1.41 7.53
N ALA A 40 -17.74 1.28 7.76
CA ALA A 40 -16.84 2.41 7.91
C ALA A 40 -16.73 3.25 6.63
N CYS A 41 -16.72 2.61 5.46
CA CYS A 41 -16.73 3.30 4.16
C CYS A 41 -18.03 4.06 3.92
N ASP A 42 -19.19 3.48 4.30
CA ASP A 42 -20.48 4.17 4.25
C ASP A 42 -20.48 5.43 5.10
N GLU A 43 -19.96 5.36 6.33
CA GLU A 43 -19.90 6.49 7.28
C GLU A 43 -18.94 7.58 6.81
N VAL A 44 -17.77 7.21 6.29
CA VAL A 44 -16.70 8.14 5.91
C VAL A 44 -16.89 8.69 4.48
N GLY A 45 -17.68 8.02 3.66
CA GLY A 45 -17.89 8.37 2.26
C GLY A 45 -16.72 7.97 1.37
N LEU A 46 -16.29 6.71 1.45
CA LEU A 46 -15.34 6.08 0.54
C LEU A 46 -16.08 5.15 -0.41
N TYR A 47 -15.77 5.19 -1.69
CA TYR A 47 -16.26 4.19 -2.63
C TYR A 47 -15.51 2.86 -2.45
N VAL A 48 -16.20 1.77 -2.76
CA VAL A 48 -15.65 0.42 -2.63
C VAL A 48 -15.81 -0.34 -3.94
N MET A 49 -14.72 -0.93 -4.41
CA MET A 49 -14.72 -2.03 -5.36
C MET A 49 -14.49 -3.32 -4.55
N ASP A 50 -15.55 -4.11 -4.38
CA ASP A 50 -15.49 -5.37 -3.63
C ASP A 50 -15.06 -6.51 -4.54
N GLU A 51 -13.97 -7.21 -4.17
CA GLU A 51 -13.33 -8.21 -5.01
C GLU A 51 -13.54 -9.62 -4.48
N ALA A 52 -13.89 -10.55 -5.37
CA ALA A 52 -14.28 -11.90 -4.99
C ALA A 52 -13.09 -12.82 -4.68
N PHE A 53 -12.15 -12.96 -5.61
CA PHE A 53 -11.13 -14.01 -5.56
C PHE A 53 -9.76 -13.55 -6.01
N ASP A 54 -8.72 -13.98 -5.28
CA ASP A 54 -7.32 -13.86 -5.72
C ASP A 54 -6.89 -15.02 -6.63
N SER A 55 -7.54 -16.15 -6.56
CA SER A 55 -7.27 -17.33 -7.40
C SER A 55 -8.56 -18.04 -7.71
N TRP A 56 -8.69 -18.58 -8.94
CA TRP A 56 -9.77 -19.49 -9.27
C TRP A 56 -9.33 -20.95 -9.09
N TYR A 57 -9.39 -21.76 -10.13
CA TYR A 57 -9.01 -23.19 -10.04
C TYR A 57 -7.52 -23.47 -10.28
N ARG A 58 -6.72 -22.47 -10.63
CA ARG A 58 -5.26 -22.56 -10.74
C ARG A 58 -4.56 -21.84 -9.59
N PRO A 59 -3.53 -22.42 -9.01
CA PRO A 59 -2.79 -21.76 -7.92
C PRO A 59 -1.85 -20.68 -8.45
N LYS A 60 -1.89 -19.51 -7.83
CA LYS A 60 -0.88 -18.45 -7.99
C LYS A 60 0.18 -18.47 -6.88
N VAL A 61 -0.09 -19.15 -5.78
CA VAL A 61 0.76 -19.21 -4.59
C VAL A 61 0.82 -20.63 -4.04
N MET A 62 1.78 -20.91 -3.15
CA MET A 62 2.03 -22.25 -2.62
C MET A 62 0.83 -22.88 -1.89
N ASN A 63 0.02 -22.09 -1.19
CA ASN A 63 -1.15 -22.57 -0.42
C ASN A 63 -2.42 -21.81 -0.85
N PRO A 64 -2.88 -21.99 -2.08
CA PRO A 64 -4.00 -21.22 -2.61
C PRO A 64 -5.35 -21.77 -2.15
N TYR A 65 -6.37 -20.93 -2.26
CA TYR A 65 -7.77 -21.29 -2.04
C TYR A 65 -8.34 -22.27 -3.09
N VAL A 66 -7.65 -22.51 -4.18
CA VAL A 66 -8.10 -23.26 -5.37
C VAL A 66 -8.76 -24.62 -5.07
N LYS A 67 -8.35 -25.31 -4.00
CA LYS A 67 -8.90 -26.63 -3.62
C LYS A 67 -10.41 -26.64 -3.35
N ARG A 68 -11.01 -25.51 -3.07
CA ARG A 68 -12.44 -25.36 -2.79
C ARG A 68 -13.17 -24.52 -3.82
N PHE A 69 -12.43 -23.86 -4.68
CA PHE A 69 -13.01 -22.89 -5.61
C PHE A 69 -14.14 -23.49 -6.45
N MET A 70 -13.90 -24.62 -7.12
CA MET A 70 -14.90 -25.23 -8.02
C MET A 70 -16.18 -25.65 -7.28
N ASP A 71 -16.08 -26.00 -6.01
CA ASP A 71 -17.24 -26.43 -5.20
C ASP A 71 -18.02 -25.24 -4.62
N SER A 72 -17.37 -24.08 -4.41
CA SER A 72 -17.94 -22.99 -3.60
C SER A 72 -18.03 -21.62 -4.31
N TYR A 73 -17.37 -21.40 -5.46
CA TYR A 73 -17.24 -20.06 -6.05
C TYR A 73 -18.56 -19.32 -6.28
N LEU A 74 -19.64 -20.02 -6.68
CA LEU A 74 -20.95 -19.39 -6.86
C LEU A 74 -21.61 -19.05 -5.53
N SER A 75 -21.47 -19.92 -4.51
CA SER A 75 -21.99 -19.63 -3.18
C SER A 75 -21.23 -18.48 -2.51
N ASP A 76 -19.92 -18.43 -2.68
CA ASP A 76 -19.07 -17.37 -2.14
C ASP A 76 -19.35 -16.03 -2.85
N THR A 77 -19.56 -16.05 -4.17
CA THR A 77 -20.03 -14.87 -4.91
C THR A 77 -21.38 -14.36 -4.39
N ARG A 78 -22.34 -15.26 -4.12
CA ARG A 78 -23.63 -14.87 -3.55
C ARG A 78 -23.48 -14.24 -2.16
N LEU A 79 -22.62 -14.80 -1.31
CA LEU A 79 -22.34 -14.25 0.02
C LEU A 79 -21.71 -12.86 -0.06
N MET A 80 -20.74 -12.65 -0.95
CA MET A 80 -20.14 -11.33 -1.19
C MET A 80 -21.23 -10.30 -1.56
N VAL A 81 -22.04 -10.60 -2.58
CA VAL A 81 -23.12 -9.68 -3.01
C VAL A 81 -24.14 -9.45 -1.91
N GLN A 82 -24.54 -10.50 -1.18
CA GLN A 82 -25.47 -10.38 -0.05
C GLN A 82 -24.94 -9.48 1.05
N ASP A 83 -23.67 -9.61 1.40
CA ASP A 83 -23.03 -8.77 2.41
C ASP A 83 -22.89 -7.32 1.95
N ALA A 84 -22.58 -7.09 0.67
CA ALA A 84 -22.40 -5.77 0.08
C ALA A 84 -23.70 -5.03 -0.25
N TYR A 85 -24.82 -5.75 -0.44
CA TYR A 85 -26.06 -5.22 -1.04
C TYR A 85 -26.59 -3.93 -0.38
N ASN A 86 -26.59 -3.88 0.95
CA ASN A 86 -27.09 -2.73 1.72
C ASN A 86 -26.01 -1.68 2.05
N HIS A 87 -24.84 -1.76 1.42
CA HIS A 87 -23.75 -0.79 1.60
C HIS A 87 -23.67 0.15 0.40
N PRO A 88 -24.10 1.42 0.54
CA PRO A 88 -24.07 2.39 -0.56
C PRO A 88 -22.68 2.79 -1.00
N SER A 89 -21.66 2.55 -0.18
CA SER A 89 -20.26 2.73 -0.54
C SER A 89 -19.79 1.77 -1.63
N VAL A 90 -20.35 0.54 -1.70
CA VAL A 90 -20.00 -0.44 -2.72
C VAL A 90 -20.63 -0.04 -4.06
N ILE A 91 -19.78 0.35 -5.01
CA ILE A 91 -20.20 0.82 -6.34
C ILE A 91 -19.85 -0.16 -7.46
N MET A 92 -18.98 -1.13 -7.16
CA MET A 92 -18.45 -2.04 -8.17
C MET A 92 -18.09 -3.40 -7.55
N TYR A 93 -18.27 -4.47 -8.31
CA TYR A 93 -17.78 -5.81 -7.99
C TYR A 93 -16.65 -6.20 -8.94
N SER A 94 -15.57 -6.76 -8.40
CA SER A 94 -14.53 -7.42 -9.19
C SER A 94 -14.68 -8.94 -9.10
N ILE A 95 -14.64 -9.61 -10.25
CA ILE A 95 -14.77 -11.08 -10.31
C ILE A 95 -13.47 -11.83 -9.98
N GLY A 96 -12.35 -11.13 -9.84
CA GLY A 96 -11.08 -11.73 -9.44
C GLY A 96 -9.86 -10.89 -9.80
N ASN A 97 -8.76 -11.25 -9.15
CA ASN A 97 -7.46 -10.63 -9.32
C ASN A 97 -6.50 -11.53 -10.10
N GLU A 98 -5.95 -11.00 -11.20
CA GLU A 98 -4.85 -11.64 -11.95
C GLU A 98 -5.05 -13.15 -12.18
N ILE A 99 -6.19 -13.53 -12.72
CA ILE A 99 -6.58 -14.91 -12.98
C ILE A 99 -6.09 -15.34 -14.37
N PRO A 100 -5.02 -16.12 -14.49
CA PRO A 100 -4.44 -16.48 -15.79
C PRO A 100 -5.42 -17.25 -16.67
N GLU A 101 -6.14 -18.19 -16.08
CA GLU A 101 -7.10 -19.05 -16.76
C GLU A 101 -8.33 -18.33 -17.31
N ALA A 102 -8.56 -17.08 -16.94
CA ALA A 102 -9.64 -16.26 -17.49
C ALA A 102 -9.50 -16.00 -19.00
N GLY A 103 -8.28 -16.16 -19.56
CA GLY A 103 -8.05 -16.12 -21.00
C GLY A 103 -8.53 -17.36 -21.76
N GLY A 104 -8.78 -18.48 -21.07
CA GLY A 104 -9.16 -19.76 -21.67
C GLY A 104 -10.65 -20.05 -21.64
N VAL A 105 -11.09 -21.06 -22.42
CA VAL A 105 -12.51 -21.41 -22.61
C VAL A 105 -13.21 -21.75 -21.31
N LYS A 106 -12.57 -22.54 -20.42
CA LYS A 106 -13.13 -22.92 -19.10
C LYS A 106 -13.22 -21.68 -18.21
N GLY A 107 -12.14 -20.86 -18.13
CA GLY A 107 -12.11 -19.65 -17.34
C GLY A 107 -13.14 -18.62 -17.79
N VAL A 108 -13.29 -18.40 -19.08
CA VAL A 108 -14.35 -17.52 -19.63
C VAL A 108 -15.75 -17.98 -19.19
N ARG A 109 -16.03 -19.30 -19.19
CA ARG A 109 -17.32 -19.83 -18.70
C ARG A 109 -17.53 -19.55 -17.22
N ILE A 110 -16.49 -19.76 -16.41
CA ILE A 110 -16.51 -19.47 -14.96
C ILE A 110 -16.73 -17.98 -14.73
N GLY A 111 -15.94 -17.10 -15.37
CA GLY A 111 -16.12 -15.66 -15.26
C GLY A 111 -17.53 -15.20 -15.62
N LYS A 112 -18.09 -15.70 -16.71
CA LYS A 112 -19.48 -15.41 -17.09
C LYS A 112 -20.50 -15.94 -16.09
N SER A 113 -20.27 -17.10 -15.45
CA SER A 113 -21.17 -17.59 -14.41
C SER A 113 -21.10 -16.78 -13.12
N ILE A 114 -19.92 -16.27 -12.74
CA ILE A 114 -19.77 -15.30 -11.64
C ILE A 114 -20.54 -14.02 -11.96
N ILE A 115 -20.34 -13.44 -13.14
CA ILE A 115 -21.05 -12.23 -13.61
C ILE A 115 -22.57 -12.44 -13.57
N SER A 116 -23.07 -13.57 -14.12
CA SER A 116 -24.50 -13.90 -14.09
C SER A 116 -25.04 -14.00 -12.68
N THR A 117 -24.29 -14.63 -11.77
CA THR A 117 -24.67 -14.77 -10.35
C THR A 117 -24.74 -13.41 -9.64
N ILE A 118 -23.81 -12.49 -9.94
CA ILE A 118 -23.86 -11.13 -9.41
C ILE A 118 -25.12 -10.43 -9.95
N ARG A 119 -25.35 -10.46 -11.27
CA ARG A 119 -26.51 -9.80 -11.92
C ARG A 119 -27.86 -10.32 -11.44
N GLU A 120 -27.96 -11.60 -11.12
CA GLU A 120 -29.19 -12.21 -10.57
C GLU A 120 -29.55 -11.63 -9.20
N MET A 121 -28.58 -11.15 -8.44
CA MET A 121 -28.75 -10.63 -7.09
C MET A 121 -28.73 -9.10 -7.04
N ASP A 122 -27.91 -8.49 -7.89
CA ASP A 122 -27.69 -7.04 -7.96
C ASP A 122 -27.32 -6.62 -9.39
N ASP A 123 -28.27 -6.00 -10.06
CA ASP A 123 -28.11 -5.44 -11.41
C ASP A 123 -27.81 -3.94 -11.43
N THR A 124 -27.60 -3.33 -10.25
CA THR A 124 -27.43 -1.88 -10.10
C THR A 124 -25.97 -1.43 -10.05
N ARG A 125 -25.06 -2.32 -9.68
CA ARG A 125 -23.62 -2.02 -9.53
C ARG A 125 -22.83 -2.50 -10.74
N LEU A 126 -21.72 -1.80 -11.00
CA LEU A 126 -20.82 -2.15 -12.10
C LEU A 126 -20.04 -3.42 -11.79
N ILE A 127 -19.67 -4.17 -12.82
CA ILE A 127 -18.83 -5.35 -12.71
C ILE A 127 -17.55 -5.15 -13.51
N THR A 128 -16.43 -5.47 -12.89
CA THR A 128 -15.09 -5.45 -13.49
C THR A 128 -14.34 -6.76 -13.25
N PHE A 129 -13.19 -6.86 -13.84
CA PHE A 129 -12.15 -7.86 -13.60
C PHE A 129 -10.81 -7.14 -13.49
N CYS A 130 -9.91 -7.60 -12.63
CA CYS A 130 -8.62 -6.98 -12.36
C CYS A 130 -7.47 -7.88 -12.85
N PRO A 131 -7.26 -8.04 -14.16
CA PRO A 131 -6.23 -8.92 -14.69
C PRO A 131 -4.87 -8.26 -14.78
N SER A 132 -3.82 -9.04 -14.54
CA SER A 132 -2.56 -8.82 -15.25
C SER A 132 -2.70 -9.43 -16.65
N VAL A 133 -2.71 -8.58 -17.67
CA VAL A 133 -2.88 -9.05 -19.05
C VAL A 133 -1.69 -9.92 -19.50
N HIS A 134 -0.52 -9.73 -18.90
CA HIS A 134 0.63 -10.62 -19.10
C HIS A 134 0.30 -12.09 -18.79
N TRP A 135 -0.43 -12.35 -17.71
CA TRP A 135 -0.82 -13.69 -17.31
C TRP A 135 -1.88 -14.29 -18.26
N LEU A 136 -2.77 -13.46 -18.79
CA LEU A 136 -3.73 -13.90 -19.79
C LEU A 136 -3.06 -14.28 -21.11
N ARG A 137 -2.02 -13.54 -21.54
CA ARG A 137 -1.24 -13.87 -22.75
C ARG A 137 -0.60 -15.25 -22.69
N GLU A 138 -0.03 -15.60 -21.54
CA GLU A 138 0.62 -16.88 -21.33
C GLU A 138 -0.32 -18.05 -21.55
N TYR A 139 -1.61 -17.86 -21.20
CA TYR A 139 -2.65 -18.84 -21.50
C TYR A 139 -2.89 -18.99 -23.01
N VAL A 140 -2.87 -17.90 -23.75
CA VAL A 140 -3.01 -17.89 -25.22
C VAL A 140 -1.77 -18.49 -25.90
N ASP A 141 -0.59 -18.25 -25.37
CA ASP A 141 0.68 -18.80 -25.89
C ASP A 141 0.85 -20.32 -25.62
N GLY A 142 -0.08 -20.93 -24.90
CA GLY A 142 -0.13 -22.37 -24.68
C GLY A 142 0.90 -22.88 -23.67
N THR A 143 1.31 -22.05 -22.71
CA THR A 143 2.20 -22.45 -21.62
C THR A 143 1.69 -23.73 -20.95
N PRO A 144 2.48 -24.82 -20.89
CA PRO A 144 2.02 -26.14 -20.43
C PRO A 144 1.37 -26.12 -19.04
N TYR A 145 1.93 -25.33 -18.12
CA TYR A 145 1.38 -25.13 -16.78
C TYR A 145 -0.09 -24.67 -16.78
N LEU A 146 -0.47 -23.79 -17.69
CA LEU A 146 -1.83 -23.22 -17.78
C LEU A 146 -2.79 -24.12 -18.57
N THR A 147 -2.28 -25.08 -19.35
CA THR A 147 -3.07 -25.99 -20.19
C THR A 147 -3.34 -27.34 -19.55
N VAL A 148 -2.58 -27.73 -18.50
CA VAL A 148 -2.81 -28.98 -17.74
C VAL A 148 -4.16 -28.94 -17.05
N ASP A 149 -4.90 -30.05 -17.08
CA ASP A 149 -6.18 -30.18 -16.39
C ASP A 149 -6.01 -30.03 -14.86
N GLU A 150 -7.02 -29.45 -14.19
CA GLU A 150 -6.99 -29.20 -12.75
C GLU A 150 -6.81 -30.49 -11.94
N ASP A 151 -7.56 -31.54 -12.27
CA ASP A 151 -7.46 -32.81 -11.56
C ASP A 151 -6.09 -33.46 -11.77
N GLU A 152 -5.56 -33.38 -12.99
CA GLU A 152 -4.22 -33.84 -13.32
C GLU A 152 -3.14 -33.04 -12.56
N TRP A 153 -3.28 -31.71 -12.50
CA TRP A 153 -2.35 -30.88 -11.73
C TRP A 153 -2.42 -31.16 -10.22
N MET A 154 -3.63 -31.32 -9.66
CA MET A 154 -3.83 -31.65 -8.25
C MET A 154 -3.34 -33.06 -7.89
N ALA A 155 -3.33 -33.98 -8.84
CA ALA A 155 -2.81 -35.35 -8.65
C ALA A 155 -1.28 -35.41 -8.62
N GLN A 156 -0.58 -34.37 -9.08
CA GLN A 156 0.88 -34.30 -9.02
C GLN A 156 1.40 -34.24 -7.58
N SER A 157 2.63 -34.69 -7.38
CA SER A 157 3.35 -34.52 -6.11
C SER A 157 3.56 -33.04 -5.81
N GLU A 158 3.68 -32.69 -4.52
CA GLU A 158 3.99 -31.32 -4.11
C GLU A 158 5.31 -30.81 -4.72
N GLU A 159 6.31 -31.67 -4.84
CA GLU A 159 7.59 -31.35 -5.46
C GLU A 159 7.44 -30.97 -6.94
N ASN A 160 6.63 -31.72 -7.69
CA ASN A 160 6.35 -31.41 -9.11
C ASN A 160 5.56 -30.10 -9.24
N ARG A 161 4.55 -29.88 -8.39
CA ARG A 161 3.81 -28.61 -8.38
C ARG A 161 4.71 -27.42 -8.05
N GLN A 162 5.67 -27.58 -7.15
CA GLN A 162 6.68 -26.55 -6.86
C GLN A 162 7.62 -26.29 -8.02
N ALA A 163 8.03 -27.33 -8.73
CA ALA A 163 8.88 -27.21 -9.91
C ALA A 163 8.14 -26.49 -11.05
N ASP A 164 6.88 -26.85 -11.31
CA ASP A 164 6.01 -26.20 -12.30
C ASP A 164 5.77 -24.74 -11.93
N TRP A 165 5.54 -24.45 -10.66
CA TRP A 165 5.41 -23.09 -10.15
C TRP A 165 6.69 -22.25 -10.37
N LYS A 166 7.85 -22.79 -10.07
CA LYS A 166 9.14 -22.11 -10.32
C LYS A 166 9.39 -21.87 -11.81
N HIS A 167 9.03 -22.85 -12.64
CA HIS A 167 9.11 -22.72 -14.09
C HIS A 167 8.19 -21.61 -14.58
N TYR A 168 6.93 -21.62 -14.15
CA TYR A 168 5.94 -20.60 -14.44
C TYR A 168 6.41 -19.19 -14.03
N LEU A 169 6.91 -19.03 -12.80
CA LEU A 169 7.51 -17.78 -12.35
C LEU A 169 8.69 -17.34 -13.22
N GLY A 170 9.49 -18.30 -13.67
CA GLY A 170 10.61 -18.08 -14.59
C GLY A 170 10.15 -17.57 -15.96
N VAL A 171 9.08 -18.16 -16.50
CA VAL A 171 8.43 -17.73 -17.76
C VAL A 171 7.82 -16.35 -17.60
N PHE A 172 7.04 -16.13 -16.55
CA PHE A 172 6.45 -14.83 -16.21
C PHE A 172 7.49 -13.70 -16.14
N MET A 173 8.63 -13.98 -15.49
CA MET A 173 9.72 -13.02 -15.37
C MET A 173 10.57 -12.90 -16.65
N GLY A 174 10.40 -13.82 -17.59
CA GLY A 174 11.15 -13.90 -18.86
C GLY A 174 10.29 -13.75 -20.12
N ALA A 175 9.00 -13.45 -20.00
CA ALA A 175 7.98 -13.45 -21.06
C ALA A 175 8.23 -12.52 -22.27
N ALA A 176 9.35 -11.81 -22.31
CA ALA A 176 9.86 -11.16 -23.53
C ALA A 176 10.41 -12.15 -24.57
N ALA A 177 10.35 -13.47 -24.32
CA ALA A 177 11.14 -14.44 -25.10
C ALA A 177 10.63 -14.69 -26.52
N ASN A 178 9.35 -14.44 -26.80
CA ASN A 178 8.73 -14.79 -28.08
C ASN A 178 8.34 -13.61 -28.99
N ILE A 179 8.86 -12.40 -28.68
CA ILE A 179 8.66 -11.26 -29.57
C ILE A 179 9.62 -11.34 -30.75
N PRO A 180 9.14 -11.17 -32.01
CA PRO A 180 10.01 -11.05 -33.18
C PRO A 180 11.07 -9.96 -32.99
N ASP A 181 12.28 -10.18 -33.45
CA ASP A 181 13.38 -9.20 -33.34
C ASP A 181 13.00 -7.82 -33.89
N SER A 182 12.15 -7.78 -34.91
CA SER A 182 11.63 -6.55 -35.52
C SER A 182 10.71 -5.72 -34.58
N GLU A 183 10.15 -6.34 -33.55
CA GLU A 183 9.21 -5.72 -32.61
C GLU A 183 9.82 -5.43 -31.21
N LYS A 184 11.06 -5.89 -30.96
CA LYS A 184 11.67 -5.81 -29.61
C LYS A 184 11.87 -4.39 -29.07
N ASN A 185 11.92 -3.40 -29.95
CA ASN A 185 12.09 -1.99 -29.56
C ASN A 185 10.75 -1.23 -29.48
N GLU A 186 9.64 -1.89 -29.77
CA GLU A 186 8.31 -1.27 -29.66
C GLU A 186 7.86 -1.25 -28.20
N PRO A 187 7.39 -0.14 -27.67
CA PRO A 187 6.85 -0.04 -26.31
C PRO A 187 5.67 -1.00 -26.07
N TYR A 188 4.86 -1.23 -27.09
CA TYR A 188 3.76 -2.18 -27.08
C TYR A 188 3.74 -2.95 -28.41
N PRO A 189 4.47 -4.06 -28.51
CA PRO A 189 4.65 -4.80 -29.75
C PRO A 189 3.33 -5.30 -30.35
N PRO A 190 3.16 -5.27 -31.68
CA PRO A 190 1.96 -5.79 -32.35
C PRO A 190 1.64 -7.24 -31.97
N THR A 191 2.63 -8.06 -31.68
CA THR A 191 2.45 -9.41 -31.16
C THR A 191 1.71 -9.41 -29.81
N TYR A 192 2.09 -8.53 -28.88
CA TYR A 192 1.38 -8.41 -27.61
C TYR A 192 -0.04 -7.88 -27.78
N ILE A 193 -0.27 -6.92 -28.66
CA ILE A 193 -1.61 -6.42 -28.97
C ILE A 193 -2.52 -7.58 -29.40
N ARG A 194 -2.06 -8.41 -30.34
CA ARG A 194 -2.85 -9.58 -30.81
C ARG A 194 -3.14 -10.59 -29.70
N MET A 195 -2.15 -10.85 -28.82
CA MET A 195 -2.32 -11.79 -27.72
C MET A 195 -3.30 -11.25 -26.67
N ASP A 196 -3.26 -9.97 -26.37
CA ASP A 196 -4.16 -9.31 -25.44
C ASP A 196 -5.59 -9.31 -25.95
N GLU A 197 -5.78 -9.03 -27.24
CA GLU A 197 -7.07 -9.14 -27.92
C GLU A 197 -7.63 -10.57 -27.83
N GLU A 198 -6.82 -11.56 -28.15
CA GLU A 198 -7.23 -12.96 -28.06
C GLU A 198 -7.61 -13.37 -26.64
N ALA A 199 -6.83 -12.93 -25.64
CA ALA A 199 -7.02 -13.25 -24.25
C ALA A 199 -8.27 -12.58 -23.62
N THR A 200 -8.64 -11.38 -24.09
CA THR A 200 -9.71 -10.57 -23.48
C THR A 200 -11.03 -10.61 -24.25
N LYS A 201 -11.03 -10.92 -25.53
CA LYS A 201 -12.20 -10.81 -26.43
C LYS A 201 -13.46 -11.54 -25.99
N HIS A 202 -13.35 -12.59 -25.17
CA HIS A 202 -14.49 -13.42 -24.78
C HIS A 202 -15.10 -13.07 -23.42
N LEU A 203 -14.31 -12.48 -22.52
CA LEU A 203 -14.74 -12.13 -21.16
C LEU A 203 -15.08 -10.63 -21.04
N TYR A 204 -14.26 -9.76 -21.58
CA TYR A 204 -14.43 -8.30 -21.44
C TYR A 204 -15.79 -7.77 -21.96
N PRO A 205 -16.38 -8.30 -23.06
CA PRO A 205 -17.70 -7.85 -23.47
C PRO A 205 -18.84 -8.12 -22.46
N ALA A 206 -18.58 -8.93 -21.43
CA ALA A 206 -19.54 -9.20 -20.36
C ALA A 206 -19.36 -8.30 -19.14
N LEU A 207 -18.29 -7.49 -19.10
CA LEU A 207 -17.97 -6.53 -18.03
C LEU A 207 -18.54 -5.15 -18.38
N ASP A 208 -18.84 -4.34 -17.36
CA ASP A 208 -19.21 -2.94 -17.53
C ASP A 208 -17.99 -2.04 -17.63
N VAL A 209 -16.92 -2.40 -16.92
CA VAL A 209 -15.66 -1.66 -16.86
C VAL A 209 -14.50 -2.61 -17.13
N ALA A 210 -13.63 -2.24 -18.04
CA ALA A 210 -12.43 -2.99 -18.38
C ALA A 210 -11.30 -2.60 -17.42
N GLY A 211 -11.03 -3.47 -16.44
CA GLY A 211 -9.93 -3.28 -15.48
C GLY A 211 -8.59 -3.76 -16.03
N TYR A 212 -7.52 -3.14 -15.56
CA TYR A 212 -6.15 -3.46 -15.95
C TYR A 212 -5.17 -3.25 -14.78
N ASN A 213 -4.38 -4.27 -14.47
CA ASN A 213 -3.28 -4.16 -13.53
C ASN A 213 -1.98 -3.83 -14.29
N TYR A 214 -1.29 -2.73 -13.91
CA TYR A 214 0.02 -2.32 -14.44
C TYR A 214 0.06 -2.09 -15.96
N TYR A 215 -0.93 -1.40 -16.49
CA TYR A 215 -1.11 -1.13 -17.93
C TYR A 215 -1.21 0.36 -18.27
N GLU A 216 -0.69 1.23 -17.41
CA GLU A 216 -0.85 2.69 -17.43
C GLU A 216 -0.41 3.33 -18.76
N ASP A 217 0.63 2.81 -19.38
CA ASP A 217 1.19 3.30 -20.64
C ASP A 217 0.53 2.69 -21.89
N LYS A 218 -0.58 1.95 -21.73
CA LYS A 218 -1.30 1.30 -22.84
C LYS A 218 -2.73 1.81 -23.05
N TYR A 219 -3.26 2.65 -22.15
CA TYR A 219 -4.67 3.08 -22.18
C TYR A 219 -5.09 3.74 -23.48
N GLU A 220 -4.23 4.56 -24.10
CA GLU A 220 -4.52 5.19 -25.38
C GLU A 220 -4.68 4.16 -26.52
N THR A 221 -3.76 3.18 -26.60
CA THR A 221 -3.83 2.10 -27.58
C THR A 221 -5.06 1.21 -27.35
N LEU A 222 -5.35 0.87 -26.09
CA LEU A 222 -6.52 0.06 -25.74
C LEU A 222 -7.82 0.75 -26.10
N HIS A 223 -7.92 2.05 -25.86
CA HIS A 223 -9.11 2.81 -26.26
C HIS A 223 -9.24 2.95 -27.78
N ALA A 224 -8.14 3.11 -28.50
CA ALA A 224 -8.16 3.14 -29.96
C ALA A 224 -8.67 1.82 -30.58
N LEU A 225 -8.34 0.69 -29.95
CA LEU A 225 -8.81 -0.64 -30.36
C LEU A 225 -10.26 -0.92 -29.93
N HIS A 226 -10.65 -0.41 -28.76
CA HIS A 226 -11.94 -0.64 -28.13
C HIS A 226 -12.55 0.65 -27.60
N PRO A 227 -13.02 1.53 -28.47
CA PRO A 227 -13.56 2.84 -28.05
C PRO A 227 -14.86 2.73 -27.21
N GLU A 228 -15.51 1.57 -27.22
CA GLU A 228 -16.68 1.26 -26.40
C GLU A 228 -16.34 0.94 -24.94
N ARG A 229 -15.09 0.62 -24.62
CA ARG A 229 -14.68 0.23 -23.26
C ARG A 229 -14.45 1.44 -22.37
N VAL A 230 -15.04 1.40 -21.19
CA VAL A 230 -14.66 2.26 -20.07
C VAL A 230 -13.48 1.60 -19.35
N LEU A 231 -12.37 2.31 -19.19
CA LEU A 231 -11.13 1.76 -18.63
C LEU A 231 -10.99 2.13 -17.16
N LEU A 232 -10.32 1.25 -16.40
CA LEU A 232 -9.98 1.45 -14.99
C LEU A 232 -8.60 0.88 -14.70
N GLY A 233 -7.71 1.67 -14.10
CA GLY A 233 -6.49 1.16 -13.48
C GLY A 233 -6.86 0.42 -12.20
N THR A 234 -6.84 -0.90 -12.23
CA THR A 234 -7.27 -1.70 -11.07
C THR A 234 -6.14 -2.01 -10.12
N GLU A 235 -4.89 -1.89 -10.58
CA GLU A 235 -3.69 -1.98 -9.77
C GLU A 235 -2.53 -1.28 -10.49
N THR A 236 -2.00 -0.20 -9.90
CA THR A 236 -1.02 0.68 -10.53
C THR A 236 0.14 0.96 -9.58
N ARG A 237 1.34 1.13 -10.11
CA ARG A 237 2.50 1.49 -9.31
C ARG A 237 2.44 2.95 -8.87
N GLY A 238 2.85 3.20 -7.63
CA GLY A 238 2.80 4.54 -7.04
C GLY A 238 3.65 5.60 -7.75
N ASP A 239 4.75 5.20 -8.39
CA ASP A 239 5.60 6.10 -9.16
C ASP A 239 4.91 6.65 -10.43
N ARG A 240 3.83 5.99 -10.89
CA ARG A 240 3.07 6.36 -12.09
C ARG A 240 1.89 7.29 -11.82
N ILE A 241 1.61 7.62 -10.57
CA ILE A 241 0.39 8.37 -10.19
C ILE A 241 0.24 9.71 -10.94
N VAL A 242 1.33 10.45 -11.16
CA VAL A 242 1.27 11.76 -11.82
C VAL A 242 0.85 11.61 -13.28
N ASP A 243 1.47 10.67 -13.99
CA ASP A 243 1.15 10.41 -15.41
C ASP A 243 -0.27 9.88 -15.55
N THR A 244 -0.67 8.92 -14.71
CA THR A 244 -2.00 8.31 -14.74
C THR A 244 -3.09 9.34 -14.44
N MET A 245 -2.89 10.21 -13.45
CA MET A 245 -3.86 11.26 -13.11
C MET A 245 -3.93 12.36 -14.18
N ARG A 246 -2.81 12.73 -14.79
CA ARG A 246 -2.80 13.63 -15.94
C ARG A 246 -3.60 13.05 -17.09
N PHE A 247 -3.32 11.78 -17.42
CA PHE A 247 -4.01 11.06 -18.47
C PHE A 247 -5.52 10.94 -18.20
N ALA A 248 -5.94 10.58 -16.99
CA ALA A 248 -7.34 10.46 -16.62
C ALA A 248 -8.10 11.81 -16.71
N LYS A 249 -7.46 12.93 -16.38
CA LYS A 249 -8.06 14.28 -16.52
C LYS A 249 -8.30 14.66 -17.99
N GLU A 250 -7.48 14.19 -18.90
CA GLU A 250 -7.55 14.49 -20.33
C GLU A 250 -8.43 13.50 -21.09
N HIS A 251 -8.62 12.29 -20.55
CA HIS A 251 -9.28 11.17 -21.22
C HIS A 251 -10.40 10.56 -20.36
N PRO A 252 -11.66 11.01 -20.53
CA PRO A 252 -12.79 10.61 -19.67
C PRO A 252 -13.18 9.13 -19.77
N TYR A 253 -12.61 8.37 -20.70
CA TYR A 253 -12.79 6.93 -20.77
C TYR A 253 -11.95 6.14 -19.73
N LEU A 254 -10.94 6.77 -19.10
CA LEU A 254 -10.26 6.27 -17.92
C LEU A 254 -10.92 6.88 -16.67
N ILE A 255 -11.73 6.10 -15.97
CA ILE A 255 -12.58 6.60 -14.87
C ILE A 255 -11.87 6.67 -13.52
N GLY A 256 -10.68 6.10 -13.39
CA GLY A 256 -9.93 6.11 -12.15
C GLY A 256 -8.74 5.15 -12.14
N ASP A 257 -8.13 5.09 -10.97
CA ASP A 257 -6.93 4.30 -10.74
C ASP A 257 -6.85 3.83 -9.28
N PHE A 258 -6.47 2.59 -9.05
CA PHE A 258 -6.20 2.02 -7.74
C PHE A 258 -4.73 1.69 -7.62
N ILE A 259 -4.06 2.30 -6.66
CA ILE A 259 -2.62 2.09 -6.45
C ILE A 259 -2.34 0.81 -5.63
N TRP A 260 -1.23 0.14 -5.94
CA TRP A 260 -0.64 -0.87 -5.10
C TRP A 260 0.59 -0.28 -4.39
N THR A 261 0.54 -0.01 -3.07
CA THR A 261 -0.61 -0.15 -2.20
C THR A 261 -0.74 1.09 -1.32
N LEU A 262 -1.94 1.38 -0.81
CA LEU A 262 -2.15 2.52 0.07
C LEU A 262 -1.47 2.31 1.43
N GLN A 263 -1.92 1.30 2.18
CA GLN A 263 -1.42 1.02 3.53
C GLN A 263 -0.53 -0.20 3.52
N ASP A 264 0.64 -0.06 4.12
CA ASP A 264 1.55 -1.17 4.31
C ASP A 264 0.92 -2.29 5.15
N HIS A 265 1.25 -3.53 4.85
CA HIS A 265 0.62 -4.70 5.43
C HIS A 265 1.61 -5.81 5.74
N LEU A 266 1.19 -6.71 6.64
CA LEU A 266 1.91 -7.95 6.93
C LEU A 266 1.73 -8.92 5.77
N GLY A 267 2.81 -9.56 5.37
CA GLY A 267 2.83 -10.49 4.23
C GLY A 267 3.38 -9.84 2.97
N GLU A 268 3.45 -10.61 1.88
CA GLU A 268 4.15 -10.25 0.63
C GLU A 268 5.54 -9.66 0.88
N CYS A 269 6.19 -10.24 1.89
CA CYS A 269 7.39 -9.72 2.49
C CYS A 269 8.42 -9.37 1.44
N ASN A 270 8.80 -8.09 1.41
CA ASN A 270 9.83 -7.62 0.54
C ASN A 270 9.48 -7.62 -0.97
N THR A 271 8.22 -7.45 -1.31
CA THR A 271 7.84 -7.06 -2.68
C THR A 271 8.42 -5.67 -3.00
N CYS A 272 8.43 -4.80 -2.01
CA CYS A 272 8.97 -3.45 -2.09
C CYS A 272 10.16 -3.29 -1.13
N ASN A 273 11.30 -2.86 -1.65
CA ASN A 273 12.48 -2.58 -0.82
C ASN A 273 13.48 -1.67 -1.56
N GLU A 274 14.39 -1.13 -0.78
CA GLU A 274 15.57 -0.41 -1.25
C GLU A 274 16.84 -1.25 -1.05
N ARG A 275 17.81 -1.06 -1.93
CA ARG A 275 19.15 -1.65 -1.82
C ARG A 275 20.23 -0.59 -2.03
N TYR A 276 21.12 -0.50 -1.08
CA TYR A 276 22.28 0.38 -1.13
C TYR A 276 23.51 -0.37 -1.67
N GLY A 277 24.30 0.33 -2.49
CA GLY A 277 25.51 -0.21 -3.09
C GLY A 277 25.32 -0.83 -4.47
N LYS A 278 26.40 -1.42 -5.00
CA LYS A 278 26.34 -2.11 -6.29
C LYS A 278 25.56 -3.41 -6.15
N LEU A 279 24.56 -3.57 -7.00
CA LEU A 279 23.92 -4.87 -7.16
C LEU A 279 24.98 -5.87 -7.68
N PRO A 280 25.05 -7.11 -7.14
CA PRO A 280 25.82 -8.17 -7.77
C PRO A 280 25.44 -8.32 -9.24
N GLU A 281 26.40 -8.65 -10.12
CA GLU A 281 26.14 -8.79 -11.56
C GLU A 281 25.02 -9.77 -11.89
N ASP A 282 24.81 -10.78 -11.01
CA ASP A 282 23.74 -11.77 -11.10
C ASP A 282 22.43 -11.34 -10.41
N ASP A 283 22.41 -10.21 -9.70
CA ASP A 283 21.23 -9.69 -9.02
C ASP A 283 20.38 -8.87 -10.02
N ARG A 284 19.83 -9.56 -10.98
CA ARG A 284 18.76 -8.98 -11.82
C ARG A 284 17.57 -8.61 -10.95
N PRO A 285 16.68 -7.72 -11.40
CA PRO A 285 15.46 -7.35 -10.67
C PRO A 285 14.65 -8.53 -10.10
N LYS A 286 14.83 -9.73 -10.67
CA LYS A 286 14.26 -11.00 -10.20
C LYS A 286 14.61 -11.36 -8.75
N ASN A 287 15.83 -11.05 -8.31
CA ASN A 287 16.32 -11.41 -6.97
C ASN A 287 16.07 -10.30 -5.94
N LEU A 288 15.48 -9.18 -6.36
CA LEU A 288 15.04 -8.12 -5.48
C LEU A 288 13.75 -8.50 -4.74
N ARG A 289 12.99 -9.48 -5.23
CA ARG A 289 11.74 -9.96 -4.63
C ARG A 289 11.98 -11.18 -3.75
N GLY A 290 11.25 -11.27 -2.65
CA GLY A 290 11.24 -12.40 -1.74
C GLY A 290 12.46 -12.41 -0.81
N LYS A 291 12.37 -11.77 0.35
CA LYS A 291 13.33 -11.89 1.43
C LYS A 291 12.71 -12.69 2.56
N ASP A 292 13.54 -13.52 3.13
CA ASP A 292 13.17 -14.35 4.27
C ASP A 292 12.97 -13.50 5.52
N TYR A 293 12.30 -14.12 6.51
CA TYR A 293 12.26 -13.59 7.85
C TYR A 293 13.67 -13.08 8.28
N PRO A 294 13.79 -11.91 8.88
CA PRO A 294 12.74 -11.16 9.59
C PRO A 294 12.01 -10.07 8.79
N TRP A 295 12.02 -10.10 7.47
CA TRP A 295 11.12 -9.24 6.72
C TRP A 295 9.66 -9.65 6.96
N LEU A 296 8.82 -8.73 7.39
CA LEU A 296 7.42 -8.98 7.73
C LEU A 296 6.44 -8.22 6.85
N LEU A 297 6.84 -7.05 6.33
CA LEU A 297 5.96 -6.14 5.62
C LEU A 297 6.20 -6.16 4.11
N ASN A 298 5.19 -5.78 3.34
CA ASN A 298 5.28 -5.48 1.92
C ASN A 298 6.23 -4.30 1.67
N HIS A 299 6.17 -3.25 2.48
CA HIS A 299 6.96 -2.02 2.44
C HIS A 299 6.70 -1.11 1.22
N GLY A 300 5.57 -1.27 0.55
CA GLY A 300 5.15 -0.45 -0.60
C GLY A 300 4.04 0.54 -0.29
N GLY A 301 3.58 0.64 0.95
CA GLY A 301 2.52 1.55 1.35
C GLY A 301 2.95 3.02 1.32
N VAL A 302 2.04 3.92 0.98
CA VAL A 302 2.20 5.37 1.19
C VAL A 302 1.70 5.80 2.57
N VAL A 303 1.12 4.86 3.31
CA VAL A 303 0.77 4.93 4.73
C VAL A 303 1.38 3.71 5.39
N ASP A 304 2.10 3.91 6.48
CA ASP A 304 2.78 2.82 7.18
C ASP A 304 1.82 1.88 7.94
N LEU A 305 2.36 0.81 8.52
CA LEU A 305 1.59 -0.17 9.30
C LEU A 305 0.84 0.46 10.50
N LEU A 306 1.33 1.55 11.06
CA LEU A 306 0.70 2.28 12.18
C LEU A 306 -0.40 3.23 11.71
N GLY A 307 -0.52 3.46 10.41
CA GLY A 307 -1.46 4.39 9.80
C GLY A 307 -0.93 5.82 9.72
N LYS A 308 0.40 6.01 9.74
CA LYS A 308 1.04 7.29 9.52
C LYS A 308 1.34 7.47 8.02
N PRO A 309 0.98 8.61 7.41
CA PRO A 309 1.41 8.95 6.06
C PRO A 309 2.94 8.97 5.94
N LEU A 310 3.46 8.47 4.83
CA LEU A 310 4.87 8.55 4.45
C LEU A 310 5.07 9.68 3.42
N PRO A 311 6.29 10.22 3.25
CA PRO A 311 6.54 11.39 2.38
C PRO A 311 6.02 11.25 0.96
N ALA A 312 6.03 10.02 0.42
CA ALA A 312 5.48 9.71 -0.89
C ALA A 312 4.02 10.17 -1.09
N ILE A 313 3.22 10.26 -0.02
CA ILE A 313 1.80 10.66 -0.08
C ILE A 313 1.60 12.04 -0.70
N HIS A 314 2.52 12.97 -0.48
CA HIS A 314 2.41 14.34 -0.95
C HIS A 314 2.42 14.44 -2.48
N ARG A 315 3.11 13.51 -3.16
CA ARG A 315 3.06 13.44 -4.61
C ARG A 315 1.68 13.04 -5.13
N TYR A 316 0.97 12.18 -4.38
CA TYR A 316 -0.42 11.82 -4.69
C TYR A 316 -1.37 12.99 -4.46
N GLU A 317 -1.24 13.66 -3.30
CA GLU A 317 -2.05 14.84 -2.97
C GLU A 317 -1.93 15.92 -4.07
N LEU A 318 -0.71 16.19 -4.52
CA LEU A 318 -0.43 17.14 -5.59
C LEU A 318 -0.98 16.69 -6.96
N ALA A 319 -0.83 15.40 -7.31
CA ALA A 319 -1.36 14.86 -8.57
C ALA A 319 -2.90 14.97 -8.64
N TRP A 320 -3.59 14.90 -7.50
CA TRP A 320 -5.05 15.10 -7.42
C TRP A 320 -5.48 16.57 -7.43
N GLY A 321 -4.53 17.51 -7.43
CA GLY A 321 -4.79 18.94 -7.45
C GLY A 321 -4.70 19.63 -6.10
N GLY A 322 -4.05 19.01 -5.13
CA GLY A 322 -3.63 19.66 -3.90
C GLY A 322 -2.53 20.68 -4.14
N HIS A 323 -2.30 21.53 -3.16
CA HIS A 323 -1.31 22.61 -3.21
C HIS A 323 -0.48 22.63 -1.95
N GLY A 324 0.83 22.90 -2.07
CA GLY A 324 1.70 23.03 -0.91
C GLY A 324 3.17 22.69 -1.17
N LEU A 325 3.92 22.61 -0.07
CA LEU A 325 5.33 22.22 -0.08
C LEU A 325 5.66 21.38 1.16
N TRP A 326 6.28 20.23 0.94
CA TRP A 326 6.73 19.31 1.98
C TRP A 326 8.19 18.92 1.76
N LEU A 327 8.86 18.59 2.87
CA LEU A 327 10.27 18.20 2.92
C LEU A 327 10.42 16.82 3.52
N ALA A 328 11.33 16.04 2.97
CA ALA A 328 11.80 14.80 3.58
C ALA A 328 13.30 14.63 3.35
N ALA A 329 14.01 13.95 4.25
CA ALA A 329 15.42 13.69 4.09
C ALA A 329 15.76 12.22 4.20
N GLN A 330 16.75 11.76 3.44
CA GLN A 330 17.32 10.44 3.59
C GLN A 330 18.09 10.36 4.92
N VAL A 331 17.97 9.22 5.61
CA VAL A 331 18.77 9.01 6.83
C VAL A 331 20.26 8.92 6.45
N PRO A 332 21.16 9.76 7.02
CA PRO A 332 22.54 9.88 6.53
C PRO A 332 23.47 8.68 6.86
N ILE A 333 22.92 7.58 7.36
CA ILE A 333 23.67 6.33 7.61
C ILE A 333 24.10 5.63 6.33
N HIS A 334 23.57 6.03 5.19
CA HIS A 334 23.88 5.46 3.86
C HIS A 334 24.85 6.33 3.05
N ASP A 335 25.49 7.31 3.68
CA ASP A 335 26.51 8.20 3.09
C ASP A 335 26.07 8.84 1.75
N GLY A 336 24.79 9.20 1.63
CA GLY A 336 24.21 9.85 0.44
C GLY A 336 24.10 8.93 -0.79
N VAL A 337 24.23 7.62 -0.61
CA VAL A 337 24.01 6.66 -1.69
C VAL A 337 22.53 6.61 -2.01
N VAL A 338 22.19 6.87 -3.28
CA VAL A 338 20.82 6.64 -3.77
C VAL A 338 20.62 5.14 -3.94
N PRO A 339 19.63 4.53 -3.27
CA PRO A 339 19.41 3.10 -3.41
C PRO A 339 18.79 2.74 -4.76
N THR A 340 18.91 1.49 -5.13
CA THR A 340 18.05 0.90 -6.15
C THR A 340 16.75 0.47 -5.49
N TYR A 341 15.62 0.91 -6.03
CA TYR A 341 14.29 0.54 -5.55
C TYR A 341 13.70 -0.62 -6.35
N THR A 342 12.88 -1.43 -5.70
CA THR A 342 11.97 -2.33 -6.39
C THR A 342 10.76 -1.56 -6.92
N SER A 343 9.92 -2.24 -7.73
CA SER A 343 8.90 -1.61 -8.59
C SER A 343 7.89 -0.68 -7.89
N TYR A 344 7.71 -0.77 -6.58
CA TYR A 344 6.62 -0.05 -5.89
C TYR A 344 7.13 0.98 -4.87
N LEU A 345 8.36 0.85 -4.42
CA LEU A 345 9.04 1.83 -3.58
C LEU A 345 9.86 2.77 -4.45
N TRP A 346 9.83 4.07 -4.19
CA TRP A 346 10.55 5.07 -4.99
C TRP A 346 11.25 6.16 -4.16
N THR A 347 11.12 6.10 -2.84
CA THR A 347 11.87 6.97 -1.91
C THR A 347 12.11 6.25 -0.58
N ASP A 348 13.25 6.53 0.04
CA ASP A 348 13.67 6.09 1.36
C ASP A 348 13.75 7.26 2.36
N THR A 349 13.22 8.42 1.97
CA THR A 349 13.26 9.64 2.79
C THR A 349 12.18 9.62 3.88
N ILE A 350 12.43 10.36 4.96
CA ILE A 350 11.51 10.56 6.08
C ILE A 350 11.35 12.05 6.39
N GLU A 351 10.18 12.45 6.89
CA GLU A 351 9.91 13.84 7.31
C GLU A 351 10.64 14.16 8.62
N SER A 352 11.95 14.23 8.55
CA SER A 352 12.81 14.54 9.68
C SER A 352 14.12 15.20 9.25
N TRP A 353 14.66 16.04 10.14
CA TRP A 353 16.01 16.56 10.09
C TRP A 353 16.67 16.39 11.46
N SER A 354 16.54 15.18 12.05
CA SER A 354 17.07 14.86 13.38
C SER A 354 17.75 13.49 13.38
N PHE A 355 19.05 13.47 13.11
CA PHE A 355 19.87 12.27 12.90
C PHE A 355 21.13 12.32 13.76
N ASP A 356 21.00 12.13 15.07
CA ASP A 356 22.09 12.21 16.04
C ASP A 356 23.30 11.34 15.63
N GLY A 357 24.50 11.92 15.63
CA GLY A 357 25.74 11.24 15.27
C GLY A 357 25.97 11.05 13.76
N CYS A 358 25.19 11.72 12.94
CA CYS A 358 25.34 11.73 11.48
C CYS A 358 25.90 13.05 10.93
N GLU A 359 26.38 13.96 11.79
CA GLU A 359 26.87 15.27 11.38
C GLU A 359 28.00 15.17 10.35
N GLY A 360 27.90 15.97 9.29
CA GLY A 360 28.81 16.00 8.16
C GLY A 360 28.65 14.90 7.12
N LYS A 361 27.75 13.92 7.36
CA LYS A 361 27.51 12.85 6.39
C LYS A 361 26.65 13.32 5.23
N PRO A 362 26.95 12.84 4.01
CA PRO A 362 26.10 13.10 2.84
C PRO A 362 24.69 12.56 3.02
N THR A 363 23.71 13.31 2.48
CA THR A 363 22.30 12.96 2.48
C THR A 363 21.61 13.56 1.25
N TRP A 364 20.32 13.23 1.07
CA TRP A 364 19.43 13.82 0.09
C TRP A 364 18.20 14.44 0.76
N ILE A 365 17.75 15.55 0.21
CA ILE A 365 16.51 16.21 0.61
C ILE A 365 15.56 16.15 -0.56
N ASP A 366 14.38 15.55 -0.32
CA ASP A 366 13.26 15.50 -1.25
C ASP A 366 12.31 16.65 -0.95
N VAL A 367 11.89 17.36 -1.99
CA VAL A 367 10.88 18.43 -1.93
C VAL A 367 9.71 18.03 -2.80
N TYR A 368 8.51 18.05 -2.24
CA TYR A 368 7.24 17.79 -2.90
C TYR A 368 6.46 19.09 -2.98
N THR A 369 6.11 19.59 -4.17
CA THR A 369 5.41 20.87 -4.35
C THR A 369 4.82 21.02 -5.74
N ASP A 370 3.77 21.84 -5.88
CA ASP A 370 3.22 22.31 -7.15
C ASP A 370 3.84 23.64 -7.61
N ALA A 371 4.86 24.16 -6.91
CA ALA A 371 5.66 25.30 -7.36
C ALA A 371 6.42 24.98 -8.66
N ALA A 372 6.79 26.00 -9.42
CA ALA A 372 7.61 25.83 -10.64
C ALA A 372 9.07 25.48 -10.31
N GLU A 373 9.60 26.08 -9.24
CA GLU A 373 10.97 25.85 -8.76
C GLU A 373 10.99 25.74 -7.24
N ALA A 374 11.97 25.02 -6.71
CA ALA A 374 12.24 24.93 -5.29
C ALA A 374 13.68 25.32 -4.97
N GLU A 375 13.91 25.92 -3.80
CA GLU A 375 15.22 26.23 -3.25
C GLU A 375 15.29 25.68 -1.82
N VAL A 376 16.40 25.04 -1.46
CA VAL A 376 16.62 24.49 -0.13
C VAL A 376 17.78 25.19 0.55
N PHE A 377 17.60 25.47 1.85
CA PHE A 377 18.60 26.10 2.70
C PHE A 377 18.90 25.21 3.89
N VAL A 378 20.16 24.98 4.20
CA VAL A 378 20.62 24.34 5.43
C VAL A 378 21.28 25.43 6.29
N ASN A 379 20.74 25.67 7.47
CA ASN A 379 21.23 26.74 8.40
C ASN A 379 21.40 28.10 7.71
N GLY A 380 20.46 28.46 6.78
CA GLY A 380 20.49 29.70 6.02
C GLY A 380 21.41 29.70 4.80
N SER A 381 22.19 28.65 4.56
CA SER A 381 23.04 28.49 3.37
C SER A 381 22.26 27.80 2.25
N SER A 382 22.10 28.47 1.10
CA SER A 382 21.38 27.91 -0.04
C SER A 382 22.15 26.74 -0.67
N LEU A 383 21.43 25.67 -0.96
CA LEU A 383 21.91 24.54 -1.79
C LEU A 383 21.67 24.76 -3.28
N GLY A 384 21.06 25.89 -3.64
CA GLY A 384 20.67 26.25 -5.00
C GLY A 384 19.19 26.10 -5.24
N ARG A 385 18.76 26.59 -6.42
CA ARG A 385 17.38 26.57 -6.90
C ARG A 385 17.27 25.62 -8.08
N THR A 386 16.23 24.78 -8.06
CA THR A 386 16.05 23.68 -9.01
C THR A 386 14.62 23.68 -9.55
N PRO A 387 14.39 23.47 -10.85
CA PRO A 387 13.06 23.23 -11.40
C PRO A 387 12.39 22.02 -10.74
N VAL A 388 11.09 22.13 -10.49
CA VAL A 388 10.25 21.03 -10.01
C VAL A 388 9.72 20.26 -11.21
N VAL A 389 9.90 18.94 -11.20
CA VAL A 389 9.42 18.05 -12.26
C VAL A 389 8.46 17.02 -11.65
N ASP A 390 7.25 16.93 -12.18
CA ASP A 390 6.22 16.00 -11.69
C ASP A 390 6.02 16.09 -10.16
N PHE A 391 5.93 17.34 -9.67
CA PHE A 391 5.74 17.68 -8.25
C PHE A 391 6.92 17.31 -7.34
N PHE A 392 8.11 17.12 -7.88
CA PHE A 392 9.24 16.62 -7.14
C PHE A 392 10.54 17.33 -7.52
N ALA A 393 11.37 17.64 -6.51
CA ALA A 393 12.76 18.07 -6.66
C ALA A 393 13.64 17.41 -5.60
N LYS A 394 14.89 17.10 -5.92
CA LYS A 394 15.85 16.44 -5.04
C LYS A 394 17.14 17.25 -4.94
N PHE A 395 17.63 17.42 -3.71
CA PHE A 395 18.83 18.22 -3.41
C PHE A 395 19.88 17.38 -2.69
N PRO A 396 21.14 17.34 -3.17
CA PRO A 396 22.24 16.79 -2.38
C PRO A 396 22.58 17.72 -1.22
N ALA A 397 22.82 17.15 -0.05
CA ALA A 397 23.17 17.90 1.15
C ALA A 397 24.21 17.15 1.99
N ALA A 398 24.81 17.84 2.96
CA ALA A 398 25.43 17.23 4.11
C ALA A 398 24.54 17.49 5.33
N TYR A 399 24.35 16.48 6.18
CA TYR A 399 23.57 16.67 7.38
C TYR A 399 24.33 17.56 8.38
N GLU A 400 23.68 18.62 8.78
CA GLU A 400 24.14 19.52 9.85
C GLU A 400 23.00 19.72 10.85
N THR A 401 23.30 19.74 12.14
CA THR A 401 22.31 20.09 13.16
C THR A 401 21.82 21.52 12.94
N GLY A 402 20.52 21.74 13.14
CA GLY A 402 19.88 23.04 12.94
C GLY A 402 18.60 22.93 12.14
N GLU A 403 18.47 23.78 11.14
CA GLU A 403 17.25 23.91 10.34
C GLU A 403 17.50 23.61 8.86
N VAL A 404 16.59 22.90 8.23
CA VAL A 404 16.46 22.83 6.78
C VAL A 404 15.15 23.48 6.35
N LEU A 405 15.23 24.47 5.48
CA LEU A 405 14.12 25.24 4.93
C LEU A 405 14.02 24.97 3.44
N ALA A 406 12.82 24.70 2.92
CA ALA A 406 12.54 24.78 1.50
C ALA A 406 11.58 25.92 1.20
N VAL A 407 11.81 26.57 0.07
CA VAL A 407 10.98 27.64 -0.49
C VAL A 407 10.57 27.25 -1.90
N GLY A 408 9.28 27.31 -2.18
CA GLY A 408 8.69 27.08 -3.51
C GLY A 408 8.38 28.41 -4.20
N TYR A 409 8.68 28.51 -5.49
CA TYR A 409 8.47 29.72 -6.29
C TYR A 409 7.59 29.43 -7.50
N ASP A 410 6.79 30.42 -7.90
CA ASP A 410 6.06 30.40 -9.16
C ASP A 410 6.99 30.62 -10.38
N ALA A 411 6.42 30.57 -11.58
CA ALA A 411 7.17 30.78 -12.82
C ALA A 411 7.75 32.20 -12.97
N ASP A 412 7.22 33.19 -12.24
CA ASP A 412 7.68 34.59 -12.23
C ASP A 412 8.74 34.81 -11.13
N GLY A 413 9.02 33.80 -10.32
CA GLY A 413 10.02 33.83 -9.24
C GLY A 413 9.52 34.37 -7.90
N HIS A 414 8.18 34.51 -7.72
CA HIS A 414 7.61 34.90 -6.44
C HIS A 414 7.47 33.69 -5.53
N GLU A 415 7.75 33.89 -4.25
CA GLU A 415 7.56 32.84 -3.23
C GLU A 415 6.07 32.47 -3.08
N LEU A 416 5.77 31.17 -3.20
CA LEU A 416 4.45 30.60 -2.97
C LEU A 416 4.34 29.91 -1.62
N TYR A 417 5.36 29.12 -1.29
CA TYR A 417 5.34 28.24 -0.13
C TYR A 417 6.68 28.25 0.61
N ARG A 418 6.60 27.91 1.88
CA ARG A 418 7.75 27.73 2.76
C ARG A 418 7.46 26.61 3.76
N ASN A 419 8.43 25.71 3.96
CA ASN A 419 8.33 24.67 4.96
C ASN A 419 9.70 24.38 5.58
N THR A 420 9.72 23.97 6.85
CA THR A 420 10.95 23.80 7.63
C THR A 420 10.92 22.51 8.42
N LEU A 421 12.05 21.80 8.45
CA LEU A 421 12.32 20.74 9.42
C LEU A 421 13.50 21.19 10.30
N ALA A 422 13.51 20.76 11.56
CA ALA A 422 14.56 21.11 12.50
C ALA A 422 15.11 19.88 13.23
N THR A 423 16.37 19.98 13.65
CA THR A 423 17.00 18.98 14.52
C THR A 423 16.43 19.10 15.93
N ALA A 424 16.08 17.97 16.53
CA ALA A 424 15.69 17.91 17.93
C ALA A 424 16.82 18.37 18.86
N SER A 425 16.44 19.06 19.93
CA SER A 425 17.38 19.46 20.97
C SER A 425 18.03 18.24 21.68
N SER A 426 19.09 18.48 22.48
CA SER A 426 19.80 17.39 23.17
C SER A 426 18.95 16.67 24.22
N GLU A 427 17.94 17.33 24.78
CA GLU A 427 17.01 16.71 25.72
C GLU A 427 16.16 15.65 25.05
N THR A 428 15.92 14.55 25.74
CA THR A 428 15.15 13.43 25.21
C THR A 428 14.04 13.08 26.19
N ILE A 429 12.81 13.06 25.72
CA ILE A 429 11.62 12.66 26.47
C ILE A 429 10.84 11.60 25.73
N LEU A 430 10.11 10.78 26.49
CA LEU A 430 9.13 9.86 25.98
C LEU A 430 7.76 10.56 25.94
N THR A 431 7.07 10.50 24.81
CA THR A 431 5.72 11.06 24.66
C THR A 431 4.74 9.97 24.29
N ALA A 432 3.47 10.14 24.72
CA ALA A 432 2.45 9.18 24.40
C ALA A 432 1.07 9.87 24.33
N VAL A 433 0.38 9.71 23.19
CA VAL A 433 -0.88 10.39 22.91
C VAL A 433 -1.94 9.38 22.51
N PRO A 434 -2.99 9.17 23.35
CA PRO A 434 -4.09 8.29 23.00
C PRO A 434 -5.05 9.01 22.03
N ASN A 435 -5.47 8.31 20.98
CA ASN A 435 -6.47 8.82 20.04
C ASN A 435 -7.87 8.92 20.67
N LYS A 436 -8.20 8.07 21.66
CA LYS A 436 -9.40 8.15 22.48
C LYS A 436 -9.04 8.40 23.94
N LYS A 437 -9.65 9.43 24.54
CA LYS A 437 -9.45 9.80 25.94
C LYS A 437 -10.41 9.09 26.91
N LYS A 438 -11.33 8.28 26.40
CA LYS A 438 -12.27 7.42 27.15
C LYS A 438 -12.62 6.22 26.30
N LEU A 439 -12.89 5.08 26.95
CA LEU A 439 -13.34 3.83 26.32
C LEU A 439 -14.72 3.43 26.87
N ILE A 440 -15.43 2.59 26.11
CA ILE A 440 -16.67 1.93 26.50
C ILE A 440 -16.36 0.56 27.07
N ALA A 441 -17.04 0.16 28.15
CA ALA A 441 -16.86 -1.12 28.84
C ALA A 441 -17.60 -2.26 28.13
N ASP A 442 -17.37 -2.46 26.83
CA ASP A 442 -17.97 -3.52 26.00
C ASP A 442 -17.01 -4.66 25.70
N GLY A 443 -15.72 -4.49 26.02
CA GLY A 443 -14.66 -5.44 25.67
C GLY A 443 -14.27 -5.41 24.19
N GLU A 444 -14.74 -4.44 23.43
CA GLU A 444 -14.51 -4.30 21.98
C GLU A 444 -14.08 -2.89 21.57
N ASP A 445 -14.12 -1.93 22.49
CA ASP A 445 -13.59 -0.59 22.22
C ASP A 445 -12.07 -0.53 22.38
N PHE A 446 -11.42 0.27 21.54
CA PHE A 446 -9.96 0.37 21.45
C PHE A 446 -9.49 1.83 21.53
N SER A 447 -8.34 2.03 22.20
CA SER A 447 -7.53 3.23 22.09
C SER A 447 -6.18 2.90 21.49
N PHE A 448 -5.80 3.66 20.46
CA PHE A 448 -4.47 3.63 19.84
C PHE A 448 -3.65 4.73 20.50
N ILE A 449 -2.52 4.35 21.09
CA ILE A 449 -1.61 5.29 21.74
C ILE A 449 -0.39 5.43 20.84
N ASP A 450 -0.25 6.59 20.23
CA ASP A 450 0.95 6.94 19.47
C ASP A 450 2.05 7.34 20.44
N ILE A 451 3.19 6.67 20.33
CA ILE A 451 4.34 6.80 21.22
C ILE A 451 5.51 7.31 20.39
N ALA A 452 6.22 8.31 20.90
CA ALA A 452 7.39 8.82 20.24
C ALA A 452 8.49 9.22 21.24
N VAL A 453 9.73 9.11 20.80
CA VAL A 453 10.90 9.69 21.46
C VAL A 453 11.09 11.07 20.85
N THR A 454 10.97 12.12 21.64
CA THR A 454 10.99 13.50 21.16
C THR A 454 11.89 14.37 22.03
N ASP A 455 12.12 15.61 21.60
CA ASP A 455 12.54 16.68 22.50
C ASP A 455 11.32 17.38 23.14
N ARG A 456 11.55 18.44 23.93
CA ARG A 456 10.45 19.20 24.58
C ARG A 456 9.58 19.99 23.61
N GLN A 457 10.08 20.31 22.43
CA GLN A 457 9.34 20.96 21.36
C GLN A 457 8.46 19.97 20.57
N GLY A 458 8.61 18.66 20.82
CA GLY A 458 7.88 17.60 20.14
C GLY A 458 8.55 17.13 18.84
N ILE A 459 9.76 17.57 18.54
CA ILE A 459 10.53 17.10 17.39
C ILE A 459 10.97 15.67 17.66
N VAL A 460 10.62 14.76 16.76
CA VAL A 460 10.91 13.34 16.92
C VAL A 460 12.39 13.07 16.69
N LYS A 461 12.98 12.33 17.60
CA LYS A 461 14.33 11.79 17.48
C LYS A 461 14.27 10.46 16.75
N THR A 462 14.47 10.51 15.45
CA THR A 462 14.32 9.35 14.57
C THR A 462 15.45 8.33 14.74
N TRP A 463 16.58 8.75 15.29
CA TRP A 463 17.78 7.95 15.49
C TRP A 463 18.51 8.38 16.79
N PRO A 464 19.18 7.49 17.56
CA PRO A 464 19.14 6.02 17.44
C PRO A 464 17.82 5.41 17.94
N GLU A 465 17.57 4.16 17.50
CA GLU A 465 16.43 3.38 17.97
C GLU A 465 16.54 3.06 19.47
N ARG A 466 15.37 2.94 20.15
CA ARG A 466 15.28 2.67 21.58
C ARG A 466 14.25 1.60 21.90
N VAL A 467 14.55 0.75 22.87
CA VAL A 467 13.58 -0.20 23.41
C VAL A 467 12.67 0.51 24.40
N ILE A 468 11.37 0.43 24.17
CA ILE A 468 10.33 0.94 25.07
C ILE A 468 9.60 -0.26 25.70
N SER A 469 9.40 -0.21 27.00
CA SER A 469 8.57 -1.17 27.75
C SER A 469 7.23 -0.57 28.10
N ILE A 470 6.18 -1.40 28.10
CA ILE A 470 4.81 -1.03 28.42
C ILE A 470 4.23 -1.93 29.52
N GLN A 471 3.54 -1.31 30.46
CA GLN A 471 2.70 -2.01 31.45
C GLN A 471 1.28 -1.47 31.38
N VAL A 472 0.30 -2.36 31.37
CA VAL A 472 -1.12 -2.01 31.31
C VAL A 472 -1.85 -2.65 32.50
N ASP A 473 -2.51 -1.84 33.31
CA ASP A 473 -3.23 -2.26 34.50
C ASP A 473 -4.67 -1.71 34.49
N GLY A 474 -5.58 -2.40 35.22
CA GLY A 474 -6.95 -1.94 35.45
C GLY A 474 -7.97 -2.46 34.44
N ALA A 475 -8.90 -1.61 34.00
CA ALA A 475 -10.04 -1.97 33.17
C ALA A 475 -9.72 -2.09 31.66
N GLY A 476 -8.59 -2.67 31.31
CA GLY A 476 -8.20 -2.92 29.90
C GLY A 476 -6.97 -3.78 29.77
N THR A 477 -6.66 -4.18 28.55
CA THR A 477 -5.54 -5.06 28.21
C THR A 477 -4.75 -4.52 27.03
N LEU A 478 -3.46 -4.90 26.94
CA LEU A 478 -2.64 -4.66 25.78
C LEU A 478 -3.07 -5.62 24.66
N ALA A 479 -3.57 -5.08 23.55
CA ALA A 479 -3.98 -5.85 22.39
C ALA A 479 -2.88 -5.95 21.33
N GLY A 480 -1.96 -4.97 21.30
CA GLY A 480 -0.81 -4.97 20.42
C GLY A 480 0.17 -3.85 20.77
N PHE A 481 1.46 -4.09 20.53
CA PHE A 481 2.53 -3.13 20.74
C PHE A 481 3.64 -3.32 19.72
N GLY A 482 4.03 -2.28 19.01
CA GLY A 482 5.09 -2.41 18.03
C GLY A 482 5.31 -1.18 17.13
N SER A 483 6.22 -1.34 16.18
CA SER A 483 6.63 -0.33 15.21
C SER A 483 6.20 -0.67 13.77
N ALA A 484 6.46 0.24 12.83
CA ALA A 484 6.28 0.03 11.41
C ALA A 484 7.59 -0.45 10.72
N ASN A 485 8.54 -1.00 11.47
CA ASN A 485 9.77 -1.51 10.89
C ASN A 485 9.47 -2.71 9.96
N PRO A 486 9.80 -2.64 8.66
CA PRO A 486 9.55 -3.73 7.74
C PRO A 486 10.41 -4.97 8.02
N VAL A 487 11.57 -4.78 8.66
CA VAL A 487 12.52 -5.83 9.04
C VAL A 487 12.52 -5.99 10.55
N ASN A 488 11.68 -6.87 11.06
CA ASN A 488 11.45 -6.96 12.49
C ASN A 488 11.27 -8.40 12.97
N ALA A 489 12.06 -8.80 13.98
CA ALA A 489 11.94 -10.08 14.65
C ALA A 489 11.13 -10.02 15.95
N GLU A 490 10.77 -8.83 16.41
CA GLU A 490 10.01 -8.64 17.65
C GLU A 490 8.51 -8.92 17.41
N ARG A 491 7.86 -9.51 18.39
CA ARG A 491 6.44 -9.84 18.31
C ARG A 491 5.58 -8.68 18.80
N PHE A 492 4.43 -8.49 18.17
CA PHE A 492 3.48 -7.43 18.54
C PHE A 492 2.65 -7.71 19.80
N ASP A 493 2.73 -8.90 20.39
CA ASP A 493 2.04 -9.30 21.61
C ASP A 493 2.92 -9.26 22.88
N GLN A 494 4.11 -8.65 22.77
CA GLN A 494 5.04 -8.47 23.88
C GLN A 494 4.86 -7.11 24.56
N ASN A 495 5.41 -6.99 25.76
CA ASN A 495 5.37 -5.77 26.55
C ASN A 495 6.61 -4.87 26.38
N HIS A 496 7.42 -5.11 25.37
CA HIS A 496 8.56 -4.29 24.97
C HIS A 496 8.68 -4.34 23.45
N HIS A 497 9.16 -3.26 22.86
CA HIS A 497 9.41 -3.20 21.43
C HIS A 497 10.37 -2.05 21.10
N THR A 498 11.18 -2.22 20.05
CA THR A 498 12.12 -1.22 19.54
C THR A 498 11.40 -0.19 18.68
N THR A 499 11.72 1.11 18.89
CA THR A 499 11.21 2.17 18.03
C THR A 499 11.73 2.01 16.61
N TYR A 500 10.93 2.44 15.65
CA TYR A 500 11.34 2.63 14.26
C TYR A 500 11.12 4.09 13.89
N GLN A 501 12.16 4.76 13.44
CA GLN A 501 12.15 6.21 13.20
C GLN A 501 11.61 7.00 14.43
N GLY A 502 12.02 6.57 15.63
CA GLY A 502 11.64 7.18 16.89
C GLY A 502 10.19 6.94 17.34
N ARG A 503 9.45 6.03 16.72
CA ARG A 503 7.99 5.85 16.91
C ARG A 503 7.60 4.41 17.22
N LEU A 504 6.50 4.29 17.98
CA LEU A 504 5.78 3.05 18.29
C LEU A 504 4.28 3.33 18.39
N GLN A 505 3.48 2.29 18.42
CA GLN A 505 2.07 2.38 18.75
C GLN A 505 1.68 1.24 19.69
N ALA A 506 0.91 1.56 20.74
CA ALA A 506 0.22 0.59 21.59
C ALA A 506 -1.27 0.61 21.29
N VAL A 507 -1.89 -0.57 21.30
CA VAL A 507 -3.33 -0.74 21.14
C VAL A 507 -3.90 -1.28 22.44
N ILE A 508 -4.76 -0.52 23.09
CA ILE A 508 -5.40 -0.86 24.36
C ILE A 508 -6.85 -1.25 24.09
N ARG A 509 -7.22 -2.44 24.51
CA ARG A 509 -8.59 -2.96 24.46
C ARG A 509 -9.28 -2.74 25.80
N SER A 510 -10.53 -2.24 25.79
CA SER A 510 -11.33 -2.07 26.98
C SER A 510 -11.69 -3.40 27.65
N ALA A 511 -11.86 -3.41 28.97
CA ALA A 511 -12.55 -4.50 29.67
C ALA A 511 -14.07 -4.38 29.50
N ARG A 512 -14.81 -5.41 29.93
CA ARG A 512 -16.29 -5.39 30.02
C ARG A 512 -16.82 -4.73 31.31
N THR A 513 -15.92 -4.22 32.14
CA THR A 513 -16.24 -3.57 33.42
C THR A 513 -15.71 -2.13 33.39
N ALA A 514 -16.50 -1.21 33.91
CA ALA A 514 -16.10 0.18 34.04
C ALA A 514 -14.94 0.33 35.05
N GLY A 515 -14.10 1.34 34.85
CA GLY A 515 -12.93 1.61 35.68
C GLY A 515 -11.95 2.56 34.98
N ASN A 516 -10.68 2.40 35.30
CA ASN A 516 -9.61 3.13 34.61
C ASN A 516 -8.59 2.12 34.06
N VAL A 517 -8.12 2.35 32.84
CA VAL A 517 -6.90 1.71 32.32
C VAL A 517 -5.74 2.65 32.62
N ARG A 518 -4.71 2.10 33.27
CA ARG A 518 -3.43 2.79 33.46
C ARG A 518 -2.40 2.16 32.55
N VAL A 519 -1.79 2.98 31.71
CA VAL A 519 -0.72 2.59 30.80
C VAL A 519 0.55 3.31 31.23
N MET A 520 1.58 2.56 31.58
CA MET A 520 2.90 3.07 31.93
C MET A 520 3.91 2.65 30.87
N LEU A 521 4.62 3.63 30.35
CA LEU A 521 5.70 3.47 29.36
C LEU A 521 7.03 3.86 30.00
N SER A 522 8.07 3.08 29.74
CA SER A 522 9.42 3.36 30.22
C SER A 522 10.48 3.00 29.19
N ALA A 523 11.59 3.72 29.24
CA ALA A 523 12.79 3.45 28.45
C ALA A 523 14.02 3.76 29.29
N GLU A 524 15.15 3.12 28.99
CA GLU A 524 16.40 3.36 29.68
C GLU A 524 16.83 4.83 29.58
N GLY A 525 17.12 5.44 30.73
CA GLY A 525 17.59 6.83 30.83
C GLY A 525 16.51 7.90 30.56
N LEU A 526 15.23 7.53 30.45
CA LEU A 526 14.13 8.47 30.27
C LEU A 526 13.14 8.39 31.44
N GLU A 527 12.53 9.53 31.77
CA GLU A 527 11.43 9.60 32.72
C GLU A 527 10.22 8.79 32.19
N PRO A 528 9.61 7.93 33.03
CA PRO A 528 8.44 7.16 32.62
C PRO A 528 7.22 8.04 32.35
N VAL A 529 6.41 7.65 31.38
CA VAL A 529 5.13 8.30 31.05
C VAL A 529 3.98 7.42 31.49
N THR A 530 3.02 8.01 32.20
CA THR A 530 1.78 7.33 32.60
C THR A 530 0.55 8.01 32.00
N ILE A 531 -0.30 7.20 31.34
CA ILE A 531 -1.59 7.63 30.82
C ILE A 531 -2.69 6.90 31.58
N THR A 532 -3.77 7.61 31.91
CA THR A 532 -4.98 7.00 32.48
C THR A 532 -6.15 7.25 31.54
N ILE A 533 -6.81 6.18 31.10
CA ILE A 533 -7.97 6.23 30.20
C ILE A 533 -9.18 5.68 30.96
N PRO A 534 -10.22 6.49 31.24
CA PRO A 534 -11.44 6.01 31.87
C PRO A 534 -12.22 5.08 30.93
N VAL A 535 -12.68 3.98 31.45
CA VAL A 535 -13.58 3.02 30.81
C VAL A 535 -14.96 3.17 31.44
N LYS A 536 -15.95 3.58 30.67
CA LYS A 536 -17.30 3.86 31.14
C LYS A 536 -18.27 2.79 30.66
N GLU A 537 -19.29 2.53 31.45
CA GLU A 537 -20.39 1.65 31.04
C GLU A 537 -20.99 2.14 29.70
N ALA A 538 -21.39 1.19 28.85
CA ALA A 538 -22.18 1.49 27.67
C ALA A 538 -23.47 2.17 28.13
N ALA A 539 -23.87 3.25 27.48
CA ALA A 539 -25.20 3.83 27.73
C ALA A 539 -26.23 2.76 27.34
N HIS A 540 -27.09 2.39 28.25
CA HIS A 540 -28.27 1.58 27.94
C HIS A 540 -29.18 2.47 27.09
N GLU A 541 -29.30 2.20 25.78
CA GLU A 541 -30.39 2.74 24.95
C GLU A 541 -31.70 2.03 25.24
#